data_cabd0c89bfe2f7fae5b33901644c9ccb
#
_entry.id   cabd0c89bfe2f7fae5b33901644c9ccb
#
_cell.length_a   1.000
_cell.length_b   1.000
_cell.length_c   1.000
_cell.angle_alpha   90.00
_cell.angle_beta   90.00
_cell.angle_gamma   90.00
#
_symmetry.space_group_name_H-M   'P 1'
#
loop_
_entity.id
_entity.type
_entity.pdbx_description
1 polymer ?
#
loop_
_entity_poly.entity_id
_entity_poly.type
_entity_poly.pdbx_seq_one_letter_code
_entity_poly.pdbx_strand_id
1 'polypeptide(L)'
;MILDPDLLSQLTPLDLKARTIVEGFISGLHRSPFHGFSVEFAEHRPYNQGDDFKHVDWKAYAKTERFYVKRYEAETNLRAHVVLDISSSMYFKHFAEWTKLRYAIHFAASLIYMMHRQRDACGLVLFDDEIRHIYPAKSSSSHVRMLYQQLENQLSEEKARSKEKRSSASANALHELAENLKRRSLVIILTDLFENVESHEKLISSIRHLRHQRHEVLLFNVLENRSERELDFPDGKFLFEDMETGSELEVIPAQVKKEYQKKVHEYTQEFKIACNEARADFEEIDTQSPFDLALLAYLNKRKKLK
;
A
#
# COMPACT_ATOMS: atom_id res chain seq x y z
N MET A 1 14.22 5.61 14.84
CA MET A 1 13.23 6.63 15.28
C MET A 1 11.94 6.22 14.62
N ILE A 2 11.03 5.62 15.39
CA ILE A 2 9.71 5.20 14.91
C ILE A 2 8.95 6.52 14.66
N LEU A 3 8.54 6.76 13.43
CA LEU A 3 7.78 7.95 13.08
C LEU A 3 6.32 7.71 13.48
N ASP A 4 5.95 8.33 14.59
CA ASP A 4 4.60 8.35 15.11
C ASP A 4 3.68 9.11 14.14
N PRO A 5 2.48 8.61 13.80
CA PRO A 5 1.46 9.35 13.06
C PRO A 5 1.22 10.77 13.60
N ASP A 6 1.27 10.95 14.92
CA ASP A 6 1.06 12.23 15.58
C ASP A 6 2.12 13.29 15.20
N LEU A 7 3.38 12.89 15.06
CA LEU A 7 4.45 13.79 14.60
C LEU A 7 4.29 14.18 13.12
N LEU A 8 3.72 13.28 12.31
CA LEU A 8 3.47 13.55 10.90
C LEU A 8 2.31 14.52 10.67
N SER A 9 1.38 14.61 11.61
CA SER A 9 0.24 15.53 11.52
C SER A 9 0.66 17.00 11.47
N GLN A 10 1.82 17.33 12.03
CA GLN A 10 2.36 18.70 12.12
C GLN A 10 3.07 19.19 10.84
N LEU A 11 3.39 18.28 9.91
CA LEU A 11 4.01 18.61 8.62
C LEU A 11 2.92 18.94 7.59
N THR A 12 3.11 19.96 6.73
CA THR A 12 2.03 20.43 5.88
C THR A 12 1.94 19.85 4.48
N PRO A 13 2.94 19.69 3.65
CA PRO A 13 2.78 19.01 2.36
C PRO A 13 2.88 17.49 2.46
N LEU A 14 2.04 16.78 1.71
CA LEU A 14 2.01 15.31 1.72
C LEU A 14 3.29 14.68 1.18
N ASP A 15 3.92 15.30 0.19
CA ASP A 15 5.20 14.85 -0.35
C ASP A 15 6.33 14.91 0.69
N LEU A 16 6.34 15.94 1.53
CA LEU A 16 7.30 16.07 2.61
C LEU A 16 7.07 15.01 3.70
N LYS A 17 5.81 14.72 4.03
CA LYS A 17 5.44 13.64 4.97
C LYS A 17 5.90 12.29 4.43
N ALA A 18 5.58 11.97 3.18
CA ALA A 18 5.98 10.75 2.51
C ALA A 18 7.51 10.57 2.51
N ARG A 19 8.23 11.64 2.20
CA ARG A 19 9.69 11.67 2.27
C ARG A 19 10.19 11.35 3.68
N THR A 20 9.64 12.02 4.69
CA THR A 20 10.06 11.85 6.09
C THR A 20 9.81 10.42 6.58
N ILE A 21 8.66 9.83 6.25
CA ILE A 21 8.32 8.43 6.55
C ILE A 21 9.38 7.49 5.95
N VAL A 22 9.63 7.63 4.64
CA VAL A 22 10.53 6.71 3.93
C VAL A 22 11.99 6.90 4.34
N GLU A 23 12.47 8.12 4.53
CA GLU A 23 13.84 8.37 4.97
C GLU A 23 14.06 7.89 6.42
N GLY A 24 13.06 8.04 7.29
CA GLY A 24 13.07 7.48 8.65
C GLY A 24 13.13 5.95 8.63
N PHE A 25 12.29 5.32 7.82
CA PHE A 25 12.28 3.87 7.62
C PHE A 25 13.62 3.35 7.09
N ILE A 26 14.19 3.95 6.04
CA ILE A 26 15.50 3.56 5.49
C ILE A 26 16.60 3.73 6.53
N SER A 27 16.60 4.84 7.29
CA SER A 27 17.57 5.07 8.36
C SER A 27 17.42 4.05 9.49
N GLY A 28 16.19 3.61 9.79
CA GLY A 28 15.92 2.53 10.75
C GLY A 28 16.45 1.19 10.28
N LEU A 29 16.27 0.85 9.00
CA LEU A 29 16.82 -0.37 8.41
C LEU A 29 18.35 -0.46 8.50
N HIS A 30 19.06 0.65 8.29
CA HIS A 30 20.53 0.68 8.41
C HIS A 30 21.03 0.42 9.83
N ARG A 31 20.21 0.64 10.85
CA ARG A 31 20.55 0.37 12.26
C ARG A 31 20.11 -1.01 12.74
N SER A 32 19.29 -1.71 11.95
CA SER A 32 18.79 -3.05 12.27
C SER A 32 19.78 -4.12 11.81
N PRO A 33 19.96 -5.24 12.58
CA PRO A 33 20.77 -6.36 12.14
C PRO A 33 20.25 -7.08 10.88
N PHE A 34 19.09 -6.70 10.37
CA PHE A 34 18.60 -7.12 9.04
C PHE A 34 19.38 -6.41 7.91
N HIS A 35 20.69 -6.66 7.86
CA HIS A 35 21.56 -6.17 6.79
C HIS A 35 21.22 -6.88 5.47
N GLY A 36 20.64 -6.17 4.53
CA GLY A 36 20.31 -6.69 3.20
C GLY A 36 19.53 -5.71 2.30
N PHE A 37 19.12 -4.58 2.85
CA PHE A 37 18.39 -3.56 2.10
C PHE A 37 19.30 -2.37 1.73
N SER A 38 20.29 -2.61 0.89
CA SER A 38 20.97 -1.50 0.20
C SER A 38 20.12 -1.07 -0.98
N VAL A 39 19.45 0.06 -0.86
CA VAL A 39 18.62 0.66 -1.94
C VAL A 39 19.52 1.36 -2.97
N GLU A 40 20.80 1.56 -2.68
CA GLU A 40 21.79 2.15 -3.58
C GLU A 40 23.17 1.61 -3.24
N PHE A 41 23.60 0.59 -3.93
CA PHE A 41 25.02 0.41 -4.18
C PHE A 41 25.19 -0.17 -5.57
N ALA A 42 25.67 0.66 -6.49
CA ALA A 42 26.30 0.16 -7.69
C ALA A 42 27.58 -0.57 -7.24
N GLU A 43 27.54 -1.89 -7.22
CA GLU A 43 28.68 -2.73 -6.87
C GLU A 43 29.74 -2.54 -7.96
N HIS A 44 30.90 -2.05 -7.56
CA HIS A 44 32.06 -2.02 -8.48
C HIS A 44 32.54 -3.46 -8.66
N ARG A 45 32.16 -4.10 -9.76
CA ARG A 45 32.72 -5.40 -10.13
C ARG A 45 34.10 -5.19 -10.74
N PRO A 46 35.13 -5.99 -10.35
CA PRO A 46 36.38 -5.98 -11.06
C PRO A 46 36.15 -6.23 -12.55
N TYR A 47 36.88 -5.54 -13.39
CA TYR A 47 36.87 -5.73 -14.83
C TYR A 47 37.33 -7.14 -15.18
N ASN A 48 36.59 -7.82 -16.02
CA ASN A 48 36.99 -9.08 -16.61
C ASN A 48 37.28 -8.92 -18.11
N GLN A 49 38.21 -9.69 -18.62
CA GLN A 49 38.57 -9.65 -20.03
C GLN A 49 37.36 -9.96 -20.92
N GLY A 50 36.92 -9.00 -21.75
CA GLY A 50 35.69 -9.05 -22.54
C GLY A 50 34.60 -8.05 -22.15
N ASP A 51 34.76 -7.35 -21.03
CA ASP A 51 33.82 -6.28 -20.65
C ASP A 51 34.03 -5.03 -21.56
N ASP A 52 32.94 -4.34 -21.89
CA ASP A 52 33.00 -3.11 -22.70
C ASP A 52 33.61 -1.95 -21.88
N PHE A 53 34.66 -1.34 -22.40
CA PHE A 53 35.36 -0.20 -21.78
C PHE A 53 34.48 1.01 -21.50
N LYS A 54 33.32 1.14 -22.14
CA LYS A 54 32.32 2.19 -21.84
C LYS A 54 31.81 2.16 -20.40
N HIS A 55 31.82 0.99 -19.78
CA HIS A 55 31.30 0.79 -18.44
C HIS A 55 32.39 0.86 -17.35
N VAL A 56 33.65 1.11 -17.72
CA VAL A 56 34.75 1.26 -16.78
C VAL A 56 34.58 2.55 -15.97
N ASP A 57 34.73 2.45 -14.64
CA ASP A 57 34.78 3.62 -13.77
C ASP A 57 36.18 4.24 -13.77
N TRP A 58 36.39 5.21 -14.67
CA TRP A 58 37.66 5.93 -14.78
C TRP A 58 38.03 6.72 -13.51
N LYS A 59 37.03 7.12 -12.68
CA LYS A 59 37.30 7.81 -11.41
C LYS A 59 37.82 6.83 -10.35
N ALA A 60 37.29 5.62 -10.33
CA ALA A 60 37.77 4.56 -9.46
C ALA A 60 39.16 4.11 -9.88
N TYR A 61 39.41 3.98 -11.19
CA TYR A 61 40.72 3.66 -11.75
C TYR A 61 41.78 4.69 -11.34
N ALA A 62 41.49 5.99 -11.49
CA ALA A 62 42.41 7.08 -11.14
C ALA A 62 42.79 7.11 -9.64
N LYS A 63 41.96 6.49 -8.75
CA LYS A 63 42.22 6.44 -7.31
C LYS A 63 42.90 5.15 -6.86
N THR A 64 42.65 4.04 -7.54
CA THR A 64 43.01 2.69 -7.05
C THR A 64 43.93 1.93 -8.01
N GLU A 65 44.17 2.46 -9.22
CA GLU A 65 44.88 1.80 -10.33
C GLU A 65 44.31 0.43 -10.72
N ARG A 66 43.05 0.14 -10.30
CA ARG A 66 42.32 -1.08 -10.62
C ARG A 66 41.11 -0.77 -11.51
N PHE A 67 40.90 -1.60 -12.53
CA PHE A 67 39.76 -1.46 -13.42
C PHE A 67 38.53 -2.03 -12.73
N TYR A 68 37.53 -1.17 -12.54
CA TYR A 68 36.21 -1.53 -12.07
C TYR A 68 35.18 -1.18 -13.14
N VAL A 69 34.23 -2.08 -13.37
CA VAL A 69 33.08 -1.85 -14.25
C VAL A 69 31.91 -1.41 -13.38
N LYS A 70 31.29 -0.30 -13.75
CA LYS A 70 30.01 0.12 -13.15
C LYS A 70 28.97 -0.91 -13.56
N ARG A 71 28.53 -1.70 -12.62
CA ARG A 71 27.36 -2.53 -12.80
C ARG A 71 26.16 -1.61 -12.69
N TYR A 72 25.61 -1.18 -13.82
CA TYR A 72 24.29 -0.58 -13.84
C TYR A 72 23.34 -1.72 -13.49
N GLU A 73 22.67 -1.65 -12.32
CA GLU A 73 21.49 -2.45 -12.13
C GLU A 73 20.57 -2.14 -13.31
N ALA A 74 20.11 -3.14 -14.02
CA ALA A 74 19.17 -2.96 -15.11
C ALA A 74 18.04 -2.09 -14.58
N GLU A 75 17.83 -0.90 -15.17
CA GLU A 75 16.70 -0.04 -14.81
C GLU A 75 15.47 -0.89 -15.00
N THR A 76 14.96 -1.44 -13.90
CA THR A 76 13.69 -2.14 -13.94
C THR A 76 12.65 -1.06 -14.17
N ASN A 77 12.19 -0.92 -15.42
CA ASN A 77 11.05 -0.09 -15.77
C ASN A 77 9.77 -0.71 -15.17
N LEU A 78 9.78 -0.94 -13.85
CA LEU A 78 8.62 -1.45 -13.15
C LEU A 78 7.50 -0.42 -13.26
N ARG A 79 6.35 -0.87 -13.73
CA ARG A 79 5.11 -0.09 -13.66
C ARG A 79 4.33 -0.54 -12.46
N ALA A 80 4.06 0.37 -11.55
CA ALA A 80 3.26 0.10 -10.39
C ALA A 80 2.06 1.04 -10.31
N HIS A 81 0.93 0.52 -9.86
CA HIS A 81 -0.28 1.29 -9.61
C HIS A 81 -0.66 1.11 -8.14
N VAL A 82 -0.80 2.22 -7.44
CA VAL A 82 -1.44 2.24 -6.14
C VAL A 82 -2.94 2.37 -6.38
N VAL A 83 -3.70 1.40 -5.89
CA VAL A 83 -5.15 1.30 -6.04
C VAL A 83 -5.74 1.55 -4.67
N LEU A 84 -6.33 2.72 -4.48
CA LEU A 84 -6.80 3.23 -3.20
C LEU A 84 -8.32 3.18 -3.13
N ASP A 85 -8.84 2.47 -2.17
CA ASP A 85 -10.24 2.44 -1.80
C ASP A 85 -10.62 3.75 -1.11
N ILE A 86 -11.69 4.40 -1.62
CA ILE A 86 -12.25 5.64 -1.07
C ILE A 86 -13.74 5.47 -0.69
N SER A 87 -14.16 4.22 -0.42
CA SER A 87 -15.51 3.88 0.06
C SER A 87 -15.80 4.47 1.44
N SER A 88 -17.06 4.43 1.84
CA SER A 88 -17.48 5.01 3.13
C SER A 88 -16.87 4.31 4.33
N SER A 89 -16.65 3.00 4.27
CA SER A 89 -16.02 2.21 5.33
C SER A 89 -14.59 2.66 5.64
N MET A 90 -13.86 3.18 4.64
CA MET A 90 -12.52 3.72 4.81
C MET A 90 -12.46 5.02 5.66
N TYR A 91 -13.59 5.70 5.87
CA TYR A 91 -13.67 6.88 6.77
C TYR A 91 -13.80 6.48 8.25
N PHE A 92 -13.90 5.20 8.55
CA PHE A 92 -13.99 4.72 9.92
C PHE A 92 -12.73 5.03 10.73
N LYS A 93 -12.97 5.44 11.98
CA LYS A 93 -12.00 5.49 13.09
C LYS A 93 -12.74 5.44 14.41
N HIS A 94 -12.16 4.81 15.40
CA HIS A 94 -12.69 4.80 16.77
C HIS A 94 -11.59 5.08 17.81
N PHE A 95 -10.58 4.25 17.88
CA PHE A 95 -9.43 4.42 18.79
C PHE A 95 -8.23 5.10 18.12
N ALA A 96 -8.12 5.03 16.80
CA ALA A 96 -7.06 5.67 16.05
C ALA A 96 -7.28 7.18 15.94
N GLU A 97 -6.19 7.94 15.82
CA GLU A 97 -6.26 9.37 15.54
C GLU A 97 -6.73 9.63 14.10
N TRP A 98 -6.27 8.79 13.17
CA TRP A 98 -6.56 8.89 11.75
C TRP A 98 -7.63 7.89 11.32
N THR A 99 -8.45 8.29 10.33
CA THR A 99 -9.31 7.34 9.61
C THR A 99 -8.46 6.34 8.82
N LYS A 100 -9.03 5.20 8.46
CA LYS A 100 -8.37 4.23 7.57
C LYS A 100 -7.95 4.88 6.26
N LEU A 101 -8.82 5.71 5.67
CA LEU A 101 -8.52 6.45 4.44
C LEU A 101 -7.31 7.37 4.61
N ARG A 102 -7.27 8.15 5.68
CA ARG A 102 -6.15 9.06 5.93
C ARG A 102 -4.84 8.32 6.09
N TYR A 103 -4.84 7.22 6.81
CA TYR A 103 -3.68 6.34 6.96
C TYR A 103 -3.25 5.77 5.59
N ALA A 104 -4.21 5.22 4.82
CA ALA A 104 -3.95 4.66 3.49
C ALA A 104 -3.40 5.70 2.50
N ILE A 105 -3.87 6.95 2.55
CA ILE A 105 -3.35 8.06 1.72
C ILE A 105 -1.88 8.34 2.05
N HIS A 106 -1.51 8.41 3.33
CA HIS A 106 -0.10 8.65 3.71
C HIS A 106 0.79 7.49 3.34
N PHE A 107 0.28 6.26 3.46
CA PHE A 107 0.98 5.07 3.00
C PHE A 107 1.14 5.03 1.48
N ALA A 108 0.09 5.34 0.72
CA ALA A 108 0.12 5.48 -0.74
C ALA A 108 1.15 6.52 -1.19
N ALA A 109 1.18 7.68 -0.55
CA ALA A 109 2.16 8.73 -0.80
C ALA A 109 3.59 8.24 -0.55
N SER A 110 3.82 7.47 0.52
CA SER A 110 5.12 6.89 0.85
C SER A 110 5.57 5.86 -0.20
N LEU A 111 4.65 5.02 -0.70
CA LEU A 111 4.92 4.09 -1.80
C LEU A 111 5.28 4.83 -3.09
N ILE A 112 4.53 5.87 -3.45
CA ILE A 112 4.81 6.71 -4.63
C ILE A 112 6.20 7.36 -4.51
N TYR A 113 6.56 7.86 -3.32
CA TYR A 113 7.90 8.40 -3.08
C TYR A 113 9.00 7.35 -3.29
N MET A 114 8.83 6.14 -2.74
CA MET A 114 9.79 5.04 -2.91
C MET A 114 9.95 4.64 -4.37
N MET A 115 8.85 4.49 -5.11
CA MET A 115 8.86 4.17 -6.53
C MET A 115 9.58 5.24 -7.35
N HIS A 116 9.23 6.52 -7.10
CA HIS A 116 9.85 7.64 -7.81
C HIS A 116 11.36 7.71 -7.56
N ARG A 117 11.78 7.53 -6.31
CA ARG A 117 13.21 7.48 -5.95
C ARG A 117 13.96 6.35 -6.66
N GLN A 118 13.28 5.25 -6.94
CA GLN A 118 13.81 4.09 -7.66
C GLN A 118 13.65 4.20 -9.19
N ARG A 119 13.17 5.36 -9.70
CA ARG A 119 12.87 5.63 -11.11
C ARG A 119 11.82 4.71 -11.73
N ASP A 120 11.00 4.07 -10.90
CA ASP A 120 9.86 3.28 -11.37
C ASP A 120 8.73 4.19 -11.84
N ALA A 121 7.93 3.70 -12.80
CA ALA A 121 6.72 4.39 -13.22
C ALA A 121 5.60 4.10 -12.22
N CYS A 122 5.04 5.15 -11.60
CA CYS A 122 3.93 5.05 -10.65
C CYS A 122 2.65 5.65 -11.19
N GLY A 123 1.53 4.98 -10.93
CA GLY A 123 0.17 5.41 -11.20
C GLY A 123 -0.68 5.34 -9.94
N LEU A 124 -1.85 5.94 -9.99
CA LEU A 124 -2.84 5.95 -8.92
C LEU A 124 -4.21 5.61 -9.50
N VAL A 125 -4.95 4.78 -8.80
CA VAL A 125 -6.35 4.50 -9.09
C VAL A 125 -7.15 4.79 -7.83
N LEU A 126 -8.22 5.55 -7.97
CA LEU A 126 -9.18 5.82 -6.89
C LEU A 126 -10.48 5.09 -7.24
N PHE A 127 -11.00 4.31 -6.31
CA PHE A 127 -12.21 3.53 -6.51
C PHE A 127 -13.06 3.47 -5.24
N ASP A 128 -14.35 3.21 -5.43
CA ASP A 128 -15.31 2.80 -4.40
C ASP A 128 -16.14 1.63 -4.96
N ASP A 129 -17.42 1.79 -5.28
CA ASP A 129 -18.24 0.84 -6.02
C ASP A 129 -17.88 0.76 -7.51
N GLU A 130 -17.22 1.79 -8.04
CA GLU A 130 -16.71 1.89 -9.40
C GLU A 130 -15.34 2.58 -9.44
N ILE A 131 -14.66 2.52 -10.57
CA ILE A 131 -13.41 3.26 -10.77
C ILE A 131 -13.76 4.75 -10.93
N ARG A 132 -13.33 5.57 -9.96
CA ARG A 132 -13.53 7.03 -10.02
C ARG A 132 -12.49 7.71 -10.89
N HIS A 133 -11.23 7.34 -10.74
CA HIS A 133 -10.13 7.93 -11.51
C HIS A 133 -9.00 6.92 -11.74
N ILE A 134 -8.45 6.92 -12.95
CA ILE A 134 -7.22 6.20 -13.30
C ILE A 134 -6.16 7.21 -13.75
N TYR A 135 -5.08 7.30 -13.00
CA TYR A 135 -3.88 8.05 -13.38
C TYR A 135 -2.81 7.04 -13.83
N PRO A 136 -2.48 7.00 -15.14
CA PRO A 136 -1.59 5.97 -15.69
C PRO A 136 -0.17 6.08 -15.13
N ALA A 137 0.54 4.94 -15.05
CA ALA A 137 1.89 4.91 -14.50
C ALA A 137 2.89 5.66 -15.41
N LYS A 138 3.57 6.67 -14.82
CA LYS A 138 4.66 7.47 -15.44
C LYS A 138 5.72 7.75 -14.38
N SER A 139 6.98 8.00 -14.82
CA SER A 139 8.14 8.24 -13.96
C SER A 139 8.52 9.72 -13.82
N SER A 140 7.87 10.64 -14.55
CA SER A 140 8.23 12.06 -14.51
C SER A 140 7.87 12.73 -13.19
N SER A 141 8.71 13.64 -12.69
CA SER A 141 8.48 14.37 -11.44
C SER A 141 7.20 15.22 -11.47
N SER A 142 6.83 15.76 -12.65
CA SER A 142 5.56 16.49 -12.81
C SER A 142 4.36 15.60 -12.60
N HIS A 143 4.42 14.34 -13.10
CA HIS A 143 3.37 13.36 -12.89
C HIS A 143 3.24 12.96 -11.41
N VAL A 144 4.36 12.69 -10.76
CA VAL A 144 4.38 12.35 -9.32
C VAL A 144 3.79 13.48 -8.48
N ARG A 145 4.13 14.73 -8.78
CA ARG A 145 3.53 15.89 -8.10
C ARG A 145 2.02 15.95 -8.30
N MET A 146 1.54 15.64 -9.50
CA MET A 146 0.10 15.55 -9.77
C MET A 146 -0.55 14.42 -8.93
N LEU A 147 0.09 13.25 -8.78
CA LEU A 147 -0.44 12.18 -7.91
C LEU A 147 -0.56 12.63 -6.45
N TYR A 148 0.44 13.34 -5.91
CA TYR A 148 0.33 13.91 -4.56
C TYR A 148 -0.83 14.89 -4.44
N GLN A 149 -1.03 15.75 -5.45
CA GLN A 149 -2.16 16.68 -5.44
C GLN A 149 -3.51 15.94 -5.41
N GLN A 150 -3.63 14.82 -6.12
CA GLN A 150 -4.86 14.02 -6.09
C GLN A 150 -5.09 13.37 -4.72
N LEU A 151 -4.04 12.86 -4.08
CA LEU A 151 -4.14 12.35 -2.72
C LEU A 151 -4.47 13.44 -1.69
N GLU A 152 -3.94 14.65 -1.83
CA GLU A 152 -4.27 15.80 -0.99
C GLU A 152 -5.73 16.25 -1.19
N ASN A 153 -6.25 16.17 -2.40
CA ASN A 153 -7.67 16.42 -2.68
C ASN A 153 -8.56 15.45 -1.88
N GLN A 154 -8.20 14.15 -1.83
CA GLN A 154 -8.95 13.17 -1.03
C GLN A 154 -8.89 13.49 0.47
N LEU A 155 -7.75 13.96 1.00
CA LEU A 155 -7.65 14.42 2.40
C LEU A 155 -8.52 15.66 2.68
N SER A 156 -8.67 16.53 1.69
CA SER A 156 -9.51 17.73 1.81
C SER A 156 -11.00 17.36 1.73
N GLU A 157 -11.36 16.42 0.86
CA GLU A 157 -12.70 15.86 0.76
C GLU A 157 -13.09 15.09 2.02
N GLU A 158 -12.18 14.34 2.64
CA GLU A 158 -12.41 13.67 3.91
C GLU A 158 -12.93 14.63 4.98
N LYS A 159 -12.32 15.81 5.08
CA LYS A 159 -12.73 16.84 6.04
C LYS A 159 -14.11 17.44 5.72
N ALA A 160 -14.49 17.50 4.46
CA ALA A 160 -15.76 18.07 4.00
C ALA A 160 -16.92 17.04 4.03
N ARG A 161 -16.62 15.76 3.88
CA ARG A 161 -17.60 14.66 3.77
C ARG A 161 -17.95 14.08 5.13
N SER A 162 -18.95 14.63 5.78
CA SER A 162 -19.50 13.97 6.98
C SER A 162 -20.75 13.12 6.73
N LYS A 163 -21.31 13.03 5.50
CA LYS A 163 -22.67 12.44 5.31
C LYS A 163 -22.97 11.76 3.96
N GLU A 164 -22.10 11.69 2.99
CA GLU A 164 -22.42 10.95 1.75
C GLU A 164 -22.07 9.47 1.92
N LYS A 165 -23.09 8.61 1.90
CA LYS A 165 -22.92 7.14 1.95
C LYS A 165 -22.55 6.64 0.55
N ARG A 166 -21.44 5.90 0.44
CA ARG A 166 -21.03 5.22 -0.79
C ARG A 166 -20.84 3.76 -0.46
N SER A 167 -21.57 2.93 -1.18
CA SER A 167 -21.45 1.48 -1.12
C SER A 167 -20.08 1.05 -1.64
N SER A 168 -19.51 -0.01 -1.11
CA SER A 168 -18.33 -0.66 -1.68
C SER A 168 -18.76 -1.89 -2.47
N ALA A 169 -18.49 -1.87 -3.76
CA ALA A 169 -18.52 -3.04 -4.63
C ALA A 169 -17.13 -3.19 -5.27
N SER A 170 -16.10 -3.23 -4.42
CA SER A 170 -14.69 -3.22 -4.78
C SER A 170 -14.36 -4.29 -5.83
N ALA A 171 -15.07 -5.41 -5.81
CA ALA A 171 -14.90 -6.49 -6.77
C ALA A 171 -15.15 -6.06 -8.22
N ASN A 172 -16.18 -5.26 -8.49
CA ASN A 172 -16.48 -4.79 -9.84
C ASN A 172 -15.43 -3.81 -10.34
N ALA A 173 -15.03 -2.87 -9.47
CA ALA A 173 -13.97 -1.90 -9.78
C ALA A 173 -12.63 -2.60 -10.07
N LEU A 174 -12.25 -3.61 -9.30
CA LEU A 174 -11.02 -4.36 -9.52
C LEU A 174 -11.08 -5.25 -10.76
N HIS A 175 -12.25 -5.77 -11.12
CA HIS A 175 -12.42 -6.52 -12.36
C HIS A 175 -12.23 -5.61 -13.59
N GLU A 176 -12.87 -4.44 -13.59
CA GLU A 176 -12.70 -3.42 -14.63
C GLU A 176 -11.25 -2.93 -14.70
N LEU A 177 -10.59 -2.78 -13.56
CA LEU A 177 -9.18 -2.39 -13.49
C LEU A 177 -8.27 -3.38 -14.22
N ALA A 178 -8.54 -4.69 -14.11
CA ALA A 178 -7.76 -5.72 -14.78
C ALA A 178 -7.79 -5.59 -16.31
N GLU A 179 -8.88 -5.07 -16.88
CA GLU A 179 -9.01 -4.80 -18.32
C GLU A 179 -8.29 -3.52 -18.75
N ASN A 180 -8.27 -2.50 -17.87
CA ASN A 180 -7.76 -1.17 -18.19
C ASN A 180 -6.25 -1.02 -17.98
N LEU A 181 -5.63 -1.84 -17.15
CA LEU A 181 -4.20 -1.73 -16.87
C LEU A 181 -3.34 -2.37 -17.97
N LYS A 182 -2.19 -1.75 -18.24
CA LYS A 182 -1.18 -2.34 -19.12
C LYS A 182 -0.58 -3.57 -18.45
N ARG A 183 -0.45 -4.66 -19.20
CA ARG A 183 0.09 -5.95 -18.72
C ARG A 183 1.44 -5.80 -18.00
N ARG A 184 1.71 -6.71 -17.07
CA ARG A 184 2.94 -6.78 -16.27
C ARG A 184 3.18 -5.55 -15.39
N SER A 185 2.13 -5.08 -14.73
CA SER A 185 2.23 -4.06 -13.69
C SER A 185 2.23 -4.69 -12.29
N LEU A 186 2.84 -4.02 -11.32
CA LEU A 186 2.59 -4.28 -9.91
C LEU A 186 1.36 -3.49 -9.50
N VAL A 187 0.35 -4.17 -8.99
CA VAL A 187 -0.90 -3.58 -8.50
C VAL A 187 -0.89 -3.67 -6.98
N ILE A 188 -0.87 -2.53 -6.31
CA ILE A 188 -0.86 -2.42 -4.86
C ILE A 188 -2.22 -1.90 -4.43
N ILE A 189 -3.03 -2.76 -3.82
CA ILE A 189 -4.40 -2.45 -3.43
C ILE A 189 -4.42 -2.11 -1.95
N LEU A 190 -5.05 -0.99 -1.60
CA LEU A 190 -5.28 -0.53 -0.23
C LEU A 190 -6.79 -0.45 -0.01
N THR A 191 -7.34 -1.36 0.78
CA THR A 191 -8.79 -1.49 1.07
C THR A 191 -8.98 -2.07 2.46
N ASP A 192 -10.16 -1.99 3.03
CA ASP A 192 -10.46 -2.54 4.35
C ASP A 192 -11.15 -3.90 4.33
N LEU A 193 -11.43 -4.44 3.16
CA LEU A 193 -12.12 -5.74 2.97
C LEU A 193 -13.45 -5.89 3.72
N PHE A 194 -14.05 -4.80 4.13
CA PHE A 194 -15.31 -4.81 4.90
C PHE A 194 -16.50 -5.02 3.97
N GLU A 195 -16.53 -6.19 3.32
CA GLU A 195 -17.59 -6.58 2.42
C GLU A 195 -18.30 -7.84 2.94
N ASN A 196 -19.50 -8.08 2.44
CA ASN A 196 -20.23 -9.31 2.78
C ASN A 196 -19.60 -10.55 2.13
N VAL A 197 -20.00 -11.75 2.57
CA VAL A 197 -19.44 -13.03 2.11
C VAL A 197 -19.54 -13.23 0.60
N GLU A 198 -20.62 -12.74 -0.04
CA GLU A 198 -20.82 -12.87 -1.50
C GLU A 198 -19.82 -11.98 -2.28
N SER A 199 -19.51 -10.81 -1.75
CA SER A 199 -18.50 -9.90 -2.31
C SER A 199 -17.09 -10.47 -2.19
N HIS A 200 -16.81 -11.26 -1.16
CA HIS A 200 -15.53 -11.92 -0.95
C HIS A 200 -15.12 -12.83 -2.12
N GLU A 201 -16.01 -13.73 -2.57
CA GLU A 201 -15.74 -14.59 -3.72
C GLU A 201 -15.49 -13.78 -5.00
N LYS A 202 -16.24 -12.72 -5.21
CA LYS A 202 -16.08 -11.81 -6.34
C LYS A 202 -14.74 -11.09 -6.28
N LEU A 203 -14.32 -10.63 -5.08
CA LEU A 203 -13.05 -9.96 -4.88
C LEU A 203 -11.88 -10.90 -5.20
N ILE A 204 -11.91 -12.15 -4.71
CA ILE A 204 -10.90 -13.16 -5.04
C ILE A 204 -10.89 -13.47 -6.54
N SER A 205 -12.07 -13.53 -7.19
CA SER A 205 -12.17 -13.68 -8.64
C SER A 205 -11.48 -12.54 -9.39
N SER A 206 -11.66 -11.30 -8.93
CA SER A 206 -11.02 -10.11 -9.53
C SER A 206 -9.49 -10.12 -9.32
N ILE A 207 -9.01 -10.58 -8.17
CA ILE A 207 -7.58 -10.80 -7.93
C ILE A 207 -7.02 -11.87 -8.87
N ARG A 208 -7.72 -12.99 -9.06
CA ARG A 208 -7.33 -14.02 -10.03
C ARG A 208 -7.30 -13.47 -11.45
N HIS A 209 -8.24 -12.61 -11.82
CA HIS A 209 -8.26 -11.95 -13.13
C HIS A 209 -7.04 -11.05 -13.31
N LEU A 210 -6.70 -10.20 -12.34
CA LEU A 210 -5.48 -9.39 -12.36
C LEU A 210 -4.24 -10.27 -12.57
N ARG A 211 -4.14 -11.39 -11.85
CA ARG A 211 -3.03 -12.35 -12.01
C ARG A 211 -3.01 -13.03 -13.39
N HIS A 212 -4.18 -13.38 -13.93
CA HIS A 212 -4.30 -13.92 -15.28
C HIS A 212 -3.81 -12.92 -16.34
N GLN A 213 -4.06 -11.64 -16.17
CA GLN A 213 -3.52 -10.55 -17.00
C GLN A 213 -2.02 -10.30 -16.78
N ARG A 214 -1.35 -11.16 -15.97
CA ARG A 214 0.08 -11.11 -15.62
C ARG A 214 0.47 -9.89 -14.78
N HIS A 215 -0.45 -9.34 -14.00
CA HIS A 215 -0.13 -8.37 -12.97
C HIS A 215 0.41 -9.08 -11.72
N GLU A 216 1.36 -8.47 -11.05
CA GLU A 216 1.71 -8.84 -9.69
C GLU A 216 0.79 -8.08 -8.74
N VAL A 217 0.25 -8.77 -7.75
CA VAL A 217 -0.71 -8.17 -6.82
C VAL A 217 -0.16 -8.20 -5.41
N LEU A 218 -0.24 -7.06 -4.73
CA LEU A 218 0.03 -6.91 -3.31
C LEU A 218 -1.18 -6.19 -2.69
N LEU A 219 -1.91 -6.90 -1.85
CA LEU A 219 -3.10 -6.39 -1.21
C LEU A 219 -2.81 -6.08 0.25
N PHE A 220 -3.14 -4.88 0.65
CA PHE A 220 -3.11 -4.42 2.03
C PHE A 220 -4.52 -4.25 2.56
N ASN A 221 -4.84 -5.02 3.60
CA ASN A 221 -6.05 -4.86 4.38
C ASN A 221 -5.80 -3.79 5.47
N VAL A 222 -6.41 -2.63 5.32
CA VAL A 222 -6.26 -1.51 6.25
C VAL A 222 -7.38 -1.58 7.30
N LEU A 223 -7.02 -1.80 8.54
CA LEU A 223 -7.97 -1.99 9.63
C LEU A 223 -7.56 -1.23 10.89
N GLU A 224 -8.53 -0.95 11.76
CA GLU A 224 -8.28 -0.51 13.13
C GLU A 224 -8.41 -1.73 14.05
N ASN A 225 -7.28 -2.35 14.42
CA ASN A 225 -7.24 -3.66 15.07
C ASN A 225 -8.11 -3.74 16.33
N ARG A 226 -8.06 -2.72 17.19
CA ARG A 226 -8.80 -2.73 18.48
C ARG A 226 -10.31 -2.76 18.30
N SER A 227 -10.87 -1.98 17.38
CA SER A 227 -12.32 -1.92 17.17
C SER A 227 -12.82 -3.01 16.23
N GLU A 228 -12.15 -3.23 15.09
CA GLU A 228 -12.65 -4.09 14.02
C GLU A 228 -12.26 -5.56 14.18
N ARG A 229 -11.14 -5.87 14.82
CA ARG A 229 -10.72 -7.26 15.04
C ARG A 229 -10.97 -7.72 16.47
N GLU A 230 -10.55 -6.90 17.45
CA GLU A 230 -10.59 -7.28 18.87
C GLU A 230 -11.92 -6.97 19.52
N LEU A 231 -12.78 -6.13 18.90
CA LEU A 231 -14.02 -5.63 19.48
C LEU A 231 -13.80 -5.12 20.91
N ASP A 232 -12.75 -4.25 21.07
CA ASP A 232 -12.29 -3.78 22.37
C ASP A 232 -13.07 -2.54 22.84
N PHE A 233 -14.36 -2.72 23.04
CA PHE A 233 -15.24 -1.69 23.56
C PHE A 233 -15.42 -1.84 25.07
N PRO A 234 -15.65 -0.74 25.81
CA PRO A 234 -15.98 -0.80 27.23
C PRO A 234 -17.31 -1.54 27.45
N ASP A 235 -17.57 -1.90 28.70
CA ASP A 235 -18.85 -2.52 29.07
C ASP A 235 -20.00 -1.57 28.79
N GLY A 236 -21.05 -2.09 28.14
CA GLY A 236 -22.21 -1.30 27.79
C GLY A 236 -22.91 -1.78 26.52
N LYS A 237 -23.98 -1.07 26.18
CA LYS A 237 -24.77 -1.28 25.00
C LYS A 237 -24.40 -0.22 23.98
N PHE A 238 -24.06 -0.64 22.77
CA PHE A 238 -23.61 0.22 21.68
C PHE A 238 -24.54 0.07 20.49
N LEU A 239 -24.78 1.17 19.81
CA LEU A 239 -25.44 1.19 18.51
C LEU A 239 -24.34 1.26 17.43
N PHE A 240 -24.18 0.17 16.68
CA PHE A 240 -23.28 0.12 15.53
C PHE A 240 -24.06 0.50 14.28
N GLU A 241 -23.55 1.46 13.52
CA GLU A 241 -24.09 1.88 12.24
C GLU A 241 -23.15 1.40 11.12
N ASP A 242 -23.73 0.68 10.16
CA ASP A 242 -23.03 0.35 8.92
C ASP A 242 -22.82 1.62 8.09
N MET A 243 -21.59 1.98 7.82
CA MET A 243 -21.24 3.21 7.12
C MET A 243 -21.64 3.23 5.64
N GLU A 244 -21.92 2.06 5.06
CA GLU A 244 -22.30 1.92 3.65
C GLU A 244 -23.82 1.91 3.50
N THR A 245 -24.50 1.04 4.24
CA THR A 245 -25.95 0.85 4.13
C THR A 245 -26.73 1.76 5.08
N GLY A 246 -26.12 2.19 6.18
CA GLY A 246 -26.75 2.92 7.27
C GLY A 246 -27.64 2.05 8.14
N SER A 247 -27.51 0.73 8.03
CA SER A 247 -28.20 -0.20 8.92
C SER A 247 -27.65 -0.08 10.32
N GLU A 248 -28.54 -0.08 11.31
CA GLU A 248 -28.19 0.04 12.71
C GLU A 248 -28.36 -1.29 13.43
N LEU A 249 -27.39 -1.66 14.26
CA LEU A 249 -27.43 -2.86 15.09
C LEU A 249 -27.04 -2.52 16.53
N GLU A 250 -27.94 -2.84 17.44
CA GLU A 250 -27.70 -2.65 18.87
C GLU A 250 -27.02 -3.90 19.44
N VAL A 251 -25.82 -3.75 20.00
CA VAL A 251 -24.96 -4.85 20.46
C VAL A 251 -24.39 -4.55 21.85
N ILE A 252 -24.23 -5.59 22.64
CA ILE A 252 -23.40 -5.57 23.85
C ILE A 252 -22.09 -6.30 23.51
N PRO A 253 -20.99 -5.57 23.23
CA PRO A 253 -19.76 -6.17 22.72
C PRO A 253 -19.22 -7.31 23.59
N ALA A 254 -19.26 -7.18 24.90
CA ALA A 254 -18.80 -8.20 25.84
C ALA A 254 -19.47 -9.57 25.64
N GLN A 255 -20.73 -9.61 25.18
CA GLN A 255 -21.47 -10.86 24.97
C GLN A 255 -21.08 -11.58 23.69
N VAL A 256 -20.73 -10.83 22.63
CA VAL A 256 -20.46 -11.38 21.30
C VAL A 256 -18.96 -11.45 20.97
N LYS A 257 -18.10 -10.82 21.77
CA LYS A 257 -16.66 -10.63 21.50
C LYS A 257 -15.95 -11.91 21.07
N LYS A 258 -16.10 -12.98 21.80
CA LYS A 258 -15.39 -14.25 21.51
C LYS A 258 -15.81 -14.86 20.18
N GLU A 259 -17.10 -14.87 19.89
CA GLU A 259 -17.64 -15.43 18.66
C GLU A 259 -17.27 -14.55 17.47
N TYR A 260 -17.36 -13.23 17.63
CA TYR A 260 -16.96 -12.25 16.64
C TYR A 260 -15.48 -12.40 16.28
N GLN A 261 -14.58 -12.40 17.26
CA GLN A 261 -13.14 -12.57 17.04
C GLN A 261 -12.82 -13.87 16.32
N LYS A 262 -13.50 -14.97 16.68
CA LYS A 262 -13.34 -16.25 15.98
C LYS A 262 -13.73 -16.14 14.51
N LYS A 263 -14.90 -15.57 14.22
CA LYS A 263 -15.39 -15.40 12.84
C LYS A 263 -14.49 -14.48 12.01
N VAL A 264 -14.04 -13.35 12.56
CA VAL A 264 -13.11 -12.44 11.89
C VAL A 264 -11.79 -13.14 11.60
N HIS A 265 -11.28 -13.93 12.55
CA HIS A 265 -10.06 -14.69 12.33
C HIS A 265 -10.21 -15.75 11.21
N GLU A 266 -11.28 -16.54 11.25
CA GLU A 266 -11.60 -17.54 10.23
C GLU A 266 -11.70 -16.88 8.85
N TYR A 267 -12.48 -15.82 8.72
CA TYR A 267 -12.63 -15.03 7.49
C TYR A 267 -11.30 -14.53 6.95
N THR A 268 -10.46 -13.92 7.82
CA THR A 268 -9.15 -13.41 7.40
C THR A 268 -8.22 -14.53 6.93
N GLN A 269 -8.23 -15.68 7.60
CA GLN A 269 -7.41 -16.83 7.21
C GLN A 269 -7.86 -17.43 5.86
N GLU A 270 -9.16 -17.58 5.65
CA GLU A 270 -9.71 -18.04 4.38
C GLU A 270 -9.31 -17.11 3.24
N PHE A 271 -9.43 -15.79 3.44
CA PHE A 271 -9.03 -14.80 2.47
C PHE A 271 -7.52 -14.85 2.16
N LYS A 272 -6.70 -14.98 3.19
CA LYS A 272 -5.25 -15.12 3.05
C LYS A 272 -4.86 -16.37 2.26
N ILE A 273 -5.52 -17.49 2.51
CA ILE A 273 -5.32 -18.73 1.75
C ILE A 273 -5.71 -18.52 0.29
N ALA A 274 -6.87 -17.93 0.02
CA ALA A 274 -7.36 -17.68 -1.33
C ALA A 274 -6.45 -16.71 -2.13
N CYS A 275 -5.90 -15.68 -1.46
CA CYS A 275 -4.89 -14.80 -2.06
C CYS A 275 -3.61 -15.56 -2.41
N ASN A 276 -3.12 -16.42 -1.51
CA ASN A 276 -1.93 -17.25 -1.77
C ASN A 276 -2.14 -18.22 -2.95
N GLU A 277 -3.29 -18.85 -3.04
CA GLU A 277 -3.67 -19.70 -4.19
C GLU A 277 -3.71 -18.90 -5.50
N ALA A 278 -4.20 -17.67 -5.44
CA ALA A 278 -4.18 -16.73 -6.56
C ALA A 278 -2.78 -16.16 -6.85
N ARG A 279 -1.75 -16.52 -6.06
CA ARG A 279 -0.39 -15.94 -6.12
C ARG A 279 -0.37 -14.43 -5.92
N ALA A 280 -1.26 -13.91 -5.10
CA ALA A 280 -1.27 -12.53 -4.61
C ALA A 280 -0.69 -12.49 -3.20
N ASP A 281 0.12 -11.50 -2.88
CA ASP A 281 0.57 -11.28 -1.52
C ASP A 281 -0.50 -10.50 -0.76
N PHE A 282 -0.76 -10.91 0.48
CA PHE A 282 -1.75 -10.30 1.36
C PHE A 282 -1.10 -9.92 2.69
N GLU A 283 -1.28 -8.67 3.09
CA GLU A 283 -0.74 -8.12 4.33
C GLU A 283 -1.82 -7.29 5.05
N GLU A 284 -1.86 -7.40 6.37
CA GLU A 284 -2.74 -6.59 7.20
C GLU A 284 -1.98 -5.39 7.76
N ILE A 285 -2.62 -4.23 7.77
CA ILE A 285 -2.06 -2.97 8.29
C ILE A 285 -3.02 -2.40 9.32
N ASP A 286 -2.54 -2.25 10.56
CA ASP A 286 -3.25 -1.55 11.61
C ASP A 286 -2.97 -0.04 11.54
N THR A 287 -4.04 0.77 11.53
CA THR A 287 -3.95 2.23 11.49
C THR A 287 -3.24 2.87 12.69
N GLN A 288 -3.08 2.13 13.78
CA GLN A 288 -2.32 2.54 14.95
C GLN A 288 -0.84 2.14 14.87
N SER A 289 -0.46 1.36 13.86
CA SER A 289 0.91 0.87 13.69
C SER A 289 1.74 1.78 12.79
N PRO A 290 3.07 1.86 13.01
CA PRO A 290 3.97 2.54 12.10
C PRO A 290 3.96 1.92 10.70
N PHE A 291 4.26 2.71 9.68
CA PHE A 291 4.31 2.27 8.27
C PHE A 291 5.42 1.27 7.95
N ASP A 292 6.36 1.05 8.86
CA ASP A 292 7.61 0.29 8.64
C ASP A 292 7.35 -1.14 8.14
N LEU A 293 6.40 -1.86 8.76
CA LEU A 293 6.08 -3.23 8.38
C LEU A 293 5.46 -3.31 6.98
N ALA A 294 4.54 -2.40 6.68
CA ALA A 294 3.90 -2.34 5.38
C ALA A 294 4.88 -1.96 4.26
N LEU A 295 5.79 -1.00 4.52
CA LEU A 295 6.85 -0.65 3.58
C LEU A 295 7.83 -1.81 3.36
N LEU A 296 8.11 -2.60 4.41
CA LEU A 296 8.94 -3.79 4.31
C LEU A 296 8.29 -4.87 3.42
N ALA A 297 6.98 -5.08 3.56
CA ALA A 297 6.22 -6.00 2.71
C ALA A 297 6.32 -5.61 1.22
N TYR A 298 6.13 -4.33 0.90
CA TYR A 298 6.34 -3.80 -0.45
C TYR A 298 7.76 -4.07 -0.97
N LEU A 299 8.80 -3.80 -0.17
CA LEU A 299 10.19 -4.04 -0.57
C LEU A 299 10.48 -5.53 -0.81
N ASN A 300 9.93 -6.41 0.02
CA ASN A 300 10.05 -7.86 -0.15
C ASN A 300 9.40 -8.34 -1.45
N LYS A 301 8.20 -7.85 -1.76
CA LYS A 301 7.53 -8.13 -3.03
C LYS A 301 8.38 -7.66 -4.20
N ARG A 302 8.87 -6.43 -4.15
CA ARG A 302 9.69 -5.86 -5.23
C ARG A 302 10.97 -6.64 -5.49
N LYS A 303 11.62 -7.18 -4.45
CA LYS A 303 12.80 -8.04 -4.61
C LYS A 303 12.51 -9.31 -5.42
N LYS A 304 11.33 -9.89 -5.25
CA LYS A 304 10.91 -11.09 -6.00
C LYS A 304 10.63 -10.79 -7.48
N LEU A 305 10.48 -9.52 -7.86
CA LEU A 305 10.18 -9.08 -9.23
C LEU A 305 11.45 -8.72 -10.04
N LYS A 306 12.60 -8.63 -9.39
CA LYS A 306 13.92 -8.48 -10.01
C LYS A 306 14.52 -9.85 -10.38
#